data_846781bcfd842fbbdb8a4b609894dd70
#
_entry.id   846781bcfd842fbbdb8a4b609894dd70
#
_cell.length_a   1.000
_cell.length_b   1.000
_cell.length_c   1.000
_cell.angle_alpha   90.00
_cell.angle_beta   90.00
_cell.angle_gamma   90.00
#
_symmetry.space_group_name_H-M   'P 1'
#
loop_
_entity.id
_entity.type
_entity.pdbx_description
1 polymer ?
#
loop_
_entity_poly.entity_id
_entity_poly.type
_entity_poly.pdbx_seq_one_letter_code
_entity_poly.pdbx_strand_id
1 'polypeptide(L)'
;MIDIANLMAVSIPPADPKEWLPDAEAGIDYLLSQLRNDETILYALLQSTMVHGVLADRAKVTPPDHADLLHAMLMADSTWSISHVSGGGEPDRVYLAPPHDHTGSDALDNAESLVARRSFSAVDKGRTRTEVSQRLVHALDLYWLDEESAFCRLDENGDIEPVLRVVDLEPYTGQSSDILVTIKARDLARYMVVTNTVLVQKFDFTRFIPGSFMMWAQPGEYRERGADLFYNATSQPGASYANGILISRPGLTYADLVREHQRRWNNEDKQYATFKAYDWKHKRVAEISCAPTALASYFEPESPLPFQITPAFFRPEVLQRYKADPEKYRLEHRSVYSRAGWSLKTYDINEAGQVHTYVHYLGDLPYQEQLYWQAFNEWPKASISKRAYQTDIQGQWTDIPDPLIELVAEVRKLDETRPEWWLPRGENLRATVHYPITTSPDEWGNSILILDQMLVEGFASKGIRARLDNLSHPYEKEWGSLKLIQELMIAQGFAASDATDAMEPLRHLHFLRSKIKGHAAEAQRHQLIKEARTKNGSLKEHFKQLAFDCQEAFEKACSSLSRA
;
A
#
# COMPACT_ATOMS: atom_id res chain seq x y z
N MET A 1 3.00 1.36 -21.81
CA MET A 1 1.64 1.57 -21.24
C MET A 1 0.64 1.31 -22.34
N ILE A 2 -0.39 0.53 -22.05
CA ILE A 2 -1.45 0.19 -23.02
C ILE A 2 -2.24 1.44 -23.38
N ASP A 3 -2.43 1.67 -24.68
CA ASP A 3 -3.17 2.82 -25.20
C ASP A 3 -4.69 2.53 -25.21
N ILE A 4 -5.29 2.63 -24.03
CA ILE A 4 -6.72 2.34 -23.80
C ILE A 4 -7.60 3.19 -24.72
N ALA A 5 -7.29 4.46 -24.90
CA ALA A 5 -8.11 5.36 -25.69
C ALA A 5 -8.23 4.91 -27.16
N ASN A 6 -7.11 4.49 -27.78
CA ASN A 6 -7.12 3.99 -29.13
C ASN A 6 -7.70 2.57 -29.26
N LEU A 7 -7.51 1.71 -28.23
CA LEU A 7 -8.15 0.39 -28.21
C LEU A 7 -9.67 0.49 -28.08
N MET A 8 -10.17 1.49 -27.38
CA MET A 8 -11.62 1.77 -27.26
C MET A 8 -12.21 2.45 -28.48
N ALA A 9 -11.43 3.11 -29.31
CA ALA A 9 -11.95 3.84 -30.46
C ALA A 9 -12.61 2.89 -31.47
N VAL A 10 -13.94 2.91 -31.51
CA VAL A 10 -14.73 2.16 -32.53
C VAL A 10 -14.54 2.72 -33.90
N SER A 11 -14.48 4.03 -33.96
CA SER A 11 -14.45 4.78 -35.19
C SER A 11 -13.44 5.89 -35.10
N ILE A 12 -12.77 6.15 -36.22
CA ILE A 12 -11.84 7.26 -36.34
C ILE A 12 -12.57 8.41 -37.05
N PRO A 13 -12.54 9.64 -36.51
CA PRO A 13 -13.12 10.78 -37.20
C PRO A 13 -12.55 10.94 -38.59
N PRO A 14 -13.35 11.28 -39.62
CA PRO A 14 -12.85 11.47 -40.98
C PRO A 14 -11.73 12.52 -41.12
N ALA A 15 -11.68 13.46 -40.15
CA ALA A 15 -10.66 14.51 -40.13
C ALA A 15 -9.28 14.04 -39.59
N ASP A 16 -9.20 12.88 -38.94
CA ASP A 16 -7.95 12.34 -38.38
C ASP A 16 -7.89 10.82 -38.62
N PRO A 17 -7.80 10.38 -39.90
CA PRO A 17 -7.66 8.97 -40.23
C PRO A 17 -6.29 8.47 -39.78
N LYS A 18 -6.24 7.42 -38.99
CA LYS A 18 -5.00 6.72 -38.67
C LYS A 18 -4.47 6.03 -39.92
N GLU A 19 -3.16 6.07 -40.17
CA GLU A 19 -2.52 5.45 -41.34
C GLU A 19 -2.81 3.95 -41.45
N TRP A 20 -2.99 3.28 -40.31
CA TRP A 20 -3.32 1.86 -40.26
C TRP A 20 -4.79 1.51 -40.52
N LEU A 21 -5.68 2.49 -40.66
CA LEU A 21 -7.09 2.21 -40.98
C LEU A 21 -7.27 1.63 -42.39
N PRO A 22 -6.61 2.16 -43.45
CA PRO A 22 -6.67 1.57 -44.79
C PRO A 22 -5.79 0.34 -44.97
N ASP A 23 -4.93 0.01 -44.00
CA ASP A 23 -3.99 -1.10 -44.04
C ASP A 23 -4.14 -2.02 -42.84
N ALA A 24 -4.64 -3.24 -43.05
CA ALA A 24 -4.81 -4.24 -42.02
C ALA A 24 -3.48 -4.66 -41.38
N GLU A 25 -2.37 -4.63 -42.12
CA GLU A 25 -1.04 -4.96 -41.59
C GLU A 25 -0.54 -3.93 -40.58
N ALA A 26 -0.73 -2.65 -40.85
CA ALA A 26 -0.44 -1.59 -39.87
C ALA A 26 -1.33 -1.68 -38.65
N GLY A 27 -2.60 -2.12 -38.79
CA GLY A 27 -3.52 -2.40 -37.70
C GLY A 27 -3.02 -3.55 -36.83
N ILE A 28 -2.49 -4.62 -37.43
CA ILE A 28 -1.86 -5.72 -36.66
C ILE A 28 -0.60 -5.24 -35.95
N ASP A 29 0.26 -4.46 -36.55
CA ASP A 29 1.45 -3.93 -35.89
C ASP A 29 1.10 -3.09 -34.64
N TYR A 30 0.08 -2.25 -34.77
CA TYR A 30 -0.45 -1.51 -33.65
C TYR A 30 -0.97 -2.44 -32.54
N LEU A 31 -1.84 -3.41 -32.87
CA LEU A 31 -2.37 -4.34 -31.87
C LEU A 31 -1.26 -5.13 -31.16
N LEU A 32 -0.27 -5.62 -31.90
CA LEU A 32 0.87 -6.32 -31.32
C LEU A 32 1.68 -5.46 -30.34
N SER A 33 1.80 -4.17 -30.62
CA SER A 33 2.44 -3.23 -29.68
C SER A 33 1.69 -3.11 -28.34
N GLN A 34 0.38 -3.36 -28.35
CA GLN A 34 -0.45 -3.38 -27.14
C GLN A 34 -0.47 -4.74 -26.44
N LEU A 35 -0.42 -5.82 -27.19
CA LEU A 35 -0.43 -7.20 -26.64
C LEU A 35 0.95 -7.65 -26.12
N ARG A 36 2.05 -7.13 -26.70
CA ARG A 36 3.45 -7.45 -26.34
C ARG A 36 4.10 -6.27 -25.62
N ASN A 37 3.65 -5.99 -24.43
CA ASN A 37 4.09 -4.87 -23.61
C ASN A 37 4.53 -5.37 -22.22
N ASP A 38 5.03 -4.48 -21.37
CA ASP A 38 5.29 -4.76 -19.94
C ASP A 38 4.03 -5.21 -19.21
N GLU A 39 2.87 -4.76 -19.66
CA GLU A 39 1.55 -5.29 -19.30
C GLU A 39 0.97 -6.09 -20.46
N THR A 40 0.43 -7.28 -20.16
CA THR A 40 -0.21 -8.17 -21.13
C THR A 40 -1.71 -8.11 -20.94
N ILE A 41 -2.46 -8.01 -22.05
CA ILE A 41 -3.93 -8.06 -22.02
C ILE A 41 -4.38 -9.52 -21.87
N LEU A 42 -5.05 -9.81 -20.75
CA LEU A 42 -5.67 -11.13 -20.53
C LEU A 42 -7.06 -11.20 -21.16
N TYR A 43 -7.81 -10.12 -21.06
CA TYR A 43 -9.14 -10.00 -21.62
C TYR A 43 -9.43 -8.55 -21.98
N ALA A 44 -10.03 -8.35 -23.13
CA ALA A 44 -10.60 -7.07 -23.54
C ALA A 44 -11.91 -7.33 -24.26
N LEU A 45 -12.97 -6.63 -23.88
CA LEU A 45 -14.20 -6.53 -24.64
C LEU A 45 -14.50 -5.04 -24.75
N LEU A 46 -14.04 -4.46 -25.83
CA LEU A 46 -14.20 -3.06 -26.19
C LEU A 46 -15.01 -3.02 -27.48
N GLN A 47 -15.58 -1.87 -27.81
CA GLN A 47 -16.55 -1.80 -28.91
C GLN A 47 -16.06 -2.40 -30.24
N SER A 48 -14.78 -2.31 -30.54
CA SER A 48 -14.20 -2.84 -31.78
C SER A 48 -12.90 -3.61 -31.58
N THR A 49 -12.60 -3.94 -30.34
CA THR A 49 -11.44 -4.76 -29.97
C THR A 49 -11.88 -5.82 -28.98
N MET A 50 -11.70 -7.07 -29.34
CA MET A 50 -11.87 -8.20 -28.45
C MET A 50 -10.54 -8.92 -28.29
N VAL A 51 -10.17 -9.25 -27.07
CA VAL A 51 -9.06 -10.14 -26.76
C VAL A 51 -9.50 -11.12 -25.70
N HIS A 52 -9.27 -12.41 -25.91
CA HIS A 52 -9.51 -13.45 -24.93
C HIS A 52 -8.28 -14.32 -24.77
N GLY A 53 -7.61 -14.18 -23.60
CA GLY A 53 -6.42 -14.94 -23.24
C GLY A 53 -6.75 -16.17 -22.41
N VAL A 54 -6.19 -17.32 -22.81
CA VAL A 54 -6.24 -18.57 -22.05
C VAL A 54 -4.84 -19.17 -21.95
N LEU A 55 -4.59 -19.95 -20.91
CA LEU A 55 -3.33 -20.70 -20.78
C LEU A 55 -3.51 -22.12 -21.27
N ALA A 56 -2.81 -22.48 -22.33
CA ALA A 56 -2.79 -23.81 -22.91
C ALA A 56 -1.51 -24.57 -22.52
N ASP A 57 -1.57 -25.89 -22.44
CA ASP A 57 -0.40 -26.73 -22.21
C ASP A 57 0.65 -26.49 -23.29
N ARG A 58 1.84 -26.13 -22.88
CA ARG A 58 2.97 -25.85 -23.77
C ARG A 58 3.30 -27.00 -24.72
N ALA A 59 3.08 -28.23 -24.28
CA ALA A 59 3.35 -29.42 -25.08
C ALA A 59 2.33 -29.63 -26.21
N LYS A 60 1.10 -29.12 -26.03
CA LYS A 60 0.01 -29.21 -27.02
C LYS A 60 0.06 -28.10 -28.06
N VAL A 61 0.58 -26.93 -27.71
CA VAL A 61 0.69 -25.78 -28.63
C VAL A 61 2.01 -25.87 -29.39
N THR A 62 2.06 -26.78 -30.35
CA THR A 62 3.22 -26.97 -31.24
C THR A 62 2.86 -26.60 -32.67
N PRO A 63 3.75 -25.97 -33.47
CA PRO A 63 3.50 -25.81 -34.89
C PRO A 63 3.44 -27.21 -35.54
N PRO A 64 2.55 -27.50 -36.55
CA PRO A 64 2.02 -26.58 -37.55
C PRO A 64 0.51 -26.48 -37.71
N ASP A 65 -0.33 -26.98 -36.79
CA ASP A 65 -1.80 -26.99 -36.99
C ASP A 65 -2.49 -25.74 -36.45
N HIS A 66 -2.10 -24.59 -36.96
CA HIS A 66 -2.63 -23.28 -36.56
C HIS A 66 -4.08 -23.02 -37.04
N ALA A 67 -4.54 -23.73 -38.04
CA ALA A 67 -5.90 -23.57 -38.56
C ALA A 67 -6.96 -23.94 -37.51
N ASP A 68 -6.72 -25.02 -36.78
CA ASP A 68 -7.65 -25.46 -35.69
C ASP A 68 -7.70 -24.44 -34.56
N LEU A 69 -6.56 -23.84 -34.21
CA LEU A 69 -6.51 -22.78 -33.18
C LEU A 69 -7.30 -21.54 -33.59
N LEU A 70 -7.24 -21.15 -34.89
CA LEU A 70 -7.98 -19.98 -35.40
C LEU A 70 -9.51 -20.22 -35.31
N HIS A 71 -9.96 -21.44 -35.56
CA HIS A 71 -11.37 -21.81 -35.51
C HIS A 71 -11.86 -22.20 -34.13
N ALA A 72 -10.97 -22.38 -33.16
CA ALA A 72 -11.35 -22.76 -31.81
C ALA A 72 -12.36 -21.79 -31.17
N MET A 73 -13.36 -22.32 -30.52
CA MET A 73 -14.37 -21.54 -29.80
C MET A 73 -13.95 -21.32 -28.36
N LEU A 74 -13.44 -20.13 -28.07
CA LEU A 74 -13.13 -19.68 -26.71
C LEU A 74 -14.20 -18.69 -26.26
N MET A 75 -14.92 -19.06 -25.18
CA MET A 75 -16.02 -18.25 -24.65
C MET A 75 -15.65 -17.72 -23.27
N ALA A 76 -15.81 -16.43 -23.06
CA ALA A 76 -15.49 -15.79 -21.78
C ALA A 76 -16.42 -16.21 -20.63
N ASP A 77 -17.59 -16.74 -20.95
CA ASP A 77 -18.55 -17.31 -19.98
C ASP A 77 -18.34 -18.81 -19.72
N SER A 78 -17.35 -19.44 -20.40
CA SER A 78 -16.98 -20.83 -20.15
C SER A 78 -16.33 -20.97 -18.78
N THR A 79 -17.03 -21.68 -17.88
CA THR A 79 -16.61 -21.95 -16.51
C THR A 79 -16.80 -23.42 -16.17
N TRP A 80 -16.37 -23.85 -15.00
CA TRP A 80 -16.67 -25.19 -14.52
C TRP A 80 -18.18 -25.43 -14.47
N SER A 81 -18.64 -26.55 -15.02
CA SER A 81 -20.06 -26.94 -15.02
C SER A 81 -20.25 -28.41 -14.74
N ILE A 82 -21.42 -28.75 -14.21
CA ILE A 82 -21.87 -30.16 -14.14
C ILE A 82 -22.55 -30.45 -15.47
N SER A 83 -21.93 -31.27 -16.29
CA SER A 83 -22.41 -31.64 -17.61
C SER A 83 -22.91 -33.08 -17.64
N HIS A 84 -23.84 -33.37 -18.55
CA HIS A 84 -24.42 -34.68 -18.78
C HIS A 84 -24.15 -35.09 -20.23
N VAL A 85 -23.70 -36.32 -20.40
CA VAL A 85 -23.55 -36.94 -21.71
C VAL A 85 -24.47 -38.14 -21.79
N SER A 86 -25.26 -38.19 -22.87
CA SER A 86 -26.13 -39.29 -23.17
C SER A 86 -26.04 -39.62 -24.68
N GLY A 87 -26.18 -40.89 -25.03
CA GLY A 87 -26.17 -41.37 -26.42
C GLY A 87 -24.84 -41.98 -26.88
N GLY A 88 -24.75 -42.39 -28.14
CA GLY A 88 -23.52 -42.96 -28.71
C GLY A 88 -23.21 -44.41 -28.28
N GLY A 89 -24.11 -45.11 -27.60
CA GLY A 89 -23.89 -46.49 -27.14
C GLY A 89 -23.15 -46.62 -25.81
N GLU A 90 -22.74 -45.51 -25.21
CA GLU A 90 -22.15 -45.42 -23.88
C GLU A 90 -23.23 -45.16 -22.82
N PRO A 91 -23.06 -45.63 -21.57
CA PRO A 91 -23.97 -45.29 -20.48
C PRO A 91 -24.03 -43.77 -20.23
N ASP A 92 -25.21 -43.29 -19.93
CA ASP A 92 -25.39 -41.90 -19.50
C ASP A 92 -24.49 -41.59 -18.30
N ARG A 93 -23.79 -40.46 -18.37
CA ARG A 93 -22.89 -40.03 -17.30
C ARG A 93 -23.01 -38.54 -17.01
N VAL A 94 -22.84 -38.21 -15.76
CA VAL A 94 -22.68 -36.84 -15.30
C VAL A 94 -21.23 -36.63 -14.91
N TYR A 95 -20.62 -35.52 -15.32
CA TYR A 95 -19.22 -35.20 -15.02
C TYR A 95 -19.01 -33.71 -14.79
N LEU A 96 -17.89 -33.37 -14.15
CA LEU A 96 -17.46 -31.99 -14.00
C LEU A 96 -16.69 -31.56 -15.25
N ALA A 97 -17.33 -30.77 -16.09
CA ALA A 97 -16.71 -30.21 -17.29
C ALA A 97 -15.84 -29.02 -16.92
N PRO A 98 -14.57 -29.02 -17.32
CA PRO A 98 -13.70 -27.87 -17.12
C PRO A 98 -14.06 -26.72 -18.08
N PRO A 99 -13.56 -25.48 -17.82
CA PRO A 99 -13.61 -24.41 -18.80
C PRO A 99 -13.00 -24.86 -20.12
N HIS A 100 -13.61 -24.41 -21.23
CA HIS A 100 -13.14 -24.74 -22.58
C HIS A 100 -13.08 -26.26 -22.87
N ASP A 101 -14.04 -27.02 -22.33
CA ASP A 101 -14.30 -28.38 -22.77
C ASP A 101 -14.85 -28.33 -24.21
N HIS A 102 -14.26 -29.09 -25.15
CA HIS A 102 -14.67 -29.13 -26.56
C HIS A 102 -14.58 -27.81 -27.32
N THR A 103 -13.39 -27.23 -27.40
CA THR A 103 -13.12 -26.00 -28.15
C THR A 103 -13.12 -26.17 -29.67
N GLY A 104 -12.99 -27.38 -30.15
CA GLY A 104 -12.73 -27.71 -31.56
C GLY A 104 -11.22 -27.68 -31.91
N SER A 105 -10.36 -27.57 -30.90
CA SER A 105 -8.92 -27.72 -31.03
C SER A 105 -8.37 -28.44 -29.80
N ASP A 106 -7.77 -29.62 -30.00
CA ASP A 106 -7.17 -30.39 -28.90
C ASP A 106 -6.12 -29.61 -28.10
N ALA A 107 -5.47 -28.63 -28.74
CA ALA A 107 -4.50 -27.77 -28.09
C ALA A 107 -5.12 -26.82 -27.06
N LEU A 108 -6.38 -26.45 -27.22
CA LEU A 108 -7.11 -25.51 -26.37
C LEU A 108 -8.17 -26.20 -25.50
N ASP A 109 -8.40 -27.50 -25.69
CA ASP A 109 -9.29 -28.24 -24.82
C ASP A 109 -8.72 -28.26 -23.40
N ASN A 110 -9.54 -27.86 -22.45
CA ASN A 110 -9.19 -27.72 -21.03
C ASN A 110 -8.13 -26.63 -20.74
N ALA A 111 -7.96 -25.64 -21.63
CA ALA A 111 -7.13 -24.50 -21.36
C ALA A 111 -7.61 -23.73 -20.10
N GLU A 112 -6.68 -23.23 -19.29
CA GLU A 112 -7.01 -22.47 -18.08
C GLU A 112 -7.57 -21.10 -18.46
N SER A 113 -8.83 -20.83 -18.10
CA SER A 113 -9.44 -19.52 -18.23
C SER A 113 -8.86 -18.57 -17.18
N LEU A 114 -8.24 -17.48 -17.62
CA LEU A 114 -7.71 -16.46 -16.71
C LEU A 114 -8.75 -15.45 -16.29
N VAL A 115 -9.72 -15.18 -17.17
CA VAL A 115 -10.83 -14.26 -16.94
C VAL A 115 -12.13 -14.92 -17.40
N ALA A 116 -13.13 -14.87 -16.54
CA ALA A 116 -14.48 -15.34 -16.86
C ALA A 116 -15.48 -14.18 -16.70
N ARG A 117 -16.51 -14.15 -17.57
CA ARG A 117 -17.60 -13.18 -17.50
C ARG A 117 -18.92 -13.90 -17.28
N ARG A 118 -19.56 -13.64 -16.15
CA ARG A 118 -20.80 -14.31 -15.76
C ARG A 118 -21.90 -13.29 -15.52
N SER A 119 -23.10 -13.57 -16.04
CA SER A 119 -24.27 -12.75 -15.80
C SER A 119 -25.37 -13.55 -15.13
N PHE A 120 -26.07 -12.93 -14.21
CA PHE A 120 -27.27 -13.46 -13.60
C PHE A 120 -28.48 -12.63 -14.02
N SER A 121 -28.77 -12.66 -15.32
CA SER A 121 -29.68 -11.74 -16.01
C SER A 121 -31.10 -11.69 -15.41
N ALA A 122 -31.58 -12.80 -14.84
CA ALA A 122 -32.90 -12.88 -14.22
C ALA A 122 -33.02 -12.08 -12.90
N VAL A 123 -31.91 -11.88 -12.18
CA VAL A 123 -31.89 -11.25 -10.86
C VAL A 123 -31.13 -9.93 -10.88
N ASP A 124 -29.98 -9.89 -11.53
CA ASP A 124 -29.08 -8.73 -11.52
C ASP A 124 -29.26 -7.80 -12.74
N LYS A 125 -30.44 -7.85 -13.37
CA LYS A 125 -30.84 -7.01 -14.52
C LYS A 125 -29.77 -7.02 -15.65
N GLY A 126 -29.14 -8.17 -15.88
CA GLY A 126 -28.14 -8.34 -16.93
C GLY A 126 -26.75 -7.81 -16.62
N ARG A 127 -26.46 -7.43 -15.37
CA ARG A 127 -25.08 -7.08 -14.97
C ARG A 127 -24.17 -8.30 -15.15
N THR A 128 -23.07 -8.05 -15.83
CA THR A 128 -22.03 -9.05 -16.00
C THR A 128 -20.93 -8.80 -14.99
N ARG A 129 -20.52 -9.86 -14.28
CA ARG A 129 -19.40 -9.82 -13.36
C ARG A 129 -18.16 -10.40 -14.02
N THR A 130 -17.05 -9.75 -13.83
CA THR A 130 -15.73 -10.21 -14.27
C THR A 130 -15.07 -10.93 -13.10
N GLU A 131 -14.71 -12.18 -13.32
CA GLU A 131 -14.02 -13.02 -12.35
C GLU A 131 -12.62 -13.33 -12.89
N VAL A 132 -11.62 -13.26 -12.04
CA VAL A 132 -10.23 -13.60 -12.37
C VAL A 132 -9.88 -14.94 -11.75
N SER A 133 -9.02 -15.73 -12.41
CA SER A 133 -8.54 -17.01 -11.89
C SER A 133 -7.98 -16.85 -10.48
N GLN A 134 -8.66 -17.46 -9.50
CA GLN A 134 -8.20 -17.44 -8.11
C GLN A 134 -6.87 -18.17 -7.93
N ARG A 135 -6.62 -19.19 -8.76
CA ARG A 135 -5.34 -19.91 -8.79
C ARG A 135 -4.19 -18.97 -9.17
N LEU A 136 -4.38 -18.12 -10.19
CA LEU A 136 -3.42 -17.10 -10.60
C LEU A 136 -3.20 -16.08 -9.48
N VAL A 137 -4.28 -15.53 -8.93
CA VAL A 137 -4.25 -14.52 -7.87
C VAL A 137 -3.50 -15.03 -6.64
N HIS A 138 -3.82 -16.24 -6.16
CA HIS A 138 -3.16 -16.84 -5.00
C HIS A 138 -1.70 -17.24 -5.27
N ALA A 139 -1.41 -17.78 -6.46
CA ALA A 139 -0.04 -18.19 -6.81
C ALA A 139 0.93 -16.99 -6.89
N LEU A 140 0.41 -15.80 -7.19
CA LEU A 140 1.19 -14.56 -7.26
C LEU A 140 1.11 -13.72 -5.97
N ASP A 141 0.41 -14.22 -4.94
CA ASP A 141 0.20 -13.55 -3.64
C ASP A 141 -0.39 -12.13 -3.80
N LEU A 142 -1.51 -12.04 -4.53
CA LEU A 142 -2.16 -10.78 -4.86
C LEU A 142 -3.43 -10.59 -4.04
N TYR A 143 -3.72 -9.33 -3.67
CA TYR A 143 -4.89 -8.91 -2.92
C TYR A 143 -5.62 -7.78 -3.68
N TRP A 144 -6.94 -7.84 -3.70
CA TRP A 144 -7.75 -6.80 -4.33
C TRP A 144 -7.75 -5.52 -3.51
N LEU A 145 -7.48 -4.39 -4.15
CA LEU A 145 -7.62 -3.04 -3.59
C LEU A 145 -8.59 -2.23 -4.46
N ASP A 146 -9.69 -1.78 -3.84
CA ASP A 146 -10.74 -1.04 -4.53
C ASP A 146 -10.23 0.30 -5.10
N GLU A 147 -9.37 1.00 -4.35
CA GLU A 147 -8.78 2.28 -4.73
C GLU A 147 -7.92 2.18 -5.99
N GLU A 148 -7.27 1.04 -6.20
CA GLU A 148 -6.42 0.77 -7.36
C GLU A 148 -7.18 0.09 -8.51
N SER A 149 -8.39 -0.41 -8.25
CA SER A 149 -9.13 -1.29 -9.18
C SER A 149 -8.25 -2.42 -9.71
N ALA A 150 -7.46 -3.02 -8.82
CA ALA A 150 -6.43 -3.99 -9.17
C ALA A 150 -6.18 -5.01 -8.05
N PHE A 151 -5.67 -6.17 -8.44
CA PHE A 151 -5.00 -7.09 -7.56
C PHE A 151 -3.55 -6.64 -7.39
N CYS A 152 -3.16 -6.33 -6.16
CA CYS A 152 -1.90 -5.72 -5.79
C CYS A 152 -1.09 -6.62 -4.86
N ARG A 153 0.19 -6.35 -4.77
CA ARG A 153 1.09 -6.83 -3.71
C ARG A 153 1.94 -5.66 -3.21
N LEU A 154 2.72 -5.88 -2.17
CA LEU A 154 3.76 -4.93 -1.79
C LEU A 154 5.04 -5.24 -2.58
N ASP A 155 5.71 -4.20 -3.05
CA ASP A 155 7.05 -4.30 -3.59
C ASP A 155 8.11 -4.43 -2.48
N GLU A 156 9.38 -4.53 -2.85
CA GLU A 156 10.50 -4.65 -1.90
C GLU A 156 10.65 -3.43 -0.97
N ASN A 157 10.09 -2.28 -1.36
CA ASN A 157 10.08 -1.05 -0.57
C ASN A 157 8.83 -0.91 0.31
N GLY A 158 7.86 -1.83 0.20
CA GLY A 158 6.56 -1.77 0.87
C GLY A 158 5.57 -0.82 0.19
N ASP A 159 5.82 -0.42 -1.05
CA ASP A 159 4.87 0.35 -1.85
C ASP A 159 3.85 -0.59 -2.50
N ILE A 160 2.62 -0.10 -2.67
CA ILE A 160 1.56 -0.85 -3.33
C ILE A 160 1.89 -0.96 -4.82
N GLU A 161 2.04 -2.19 -5.29
CA GLU A 161 2.32 -2.50 -6.69
C GLU A 161 1.08 -3.16 -7.33
N PRO A 162 0.32 -2.46 -8.19
CA PRO A 162 -0.71 -3.09 -9.01
C PRO A 162 -0.08 -4.07 -9.99
N VAL A 163 -0.56 -5.32 -9.96
CA VAL A 163 -0.02 -6.41 -10.80
C VAL A 163 -1.03 -6.85 -11.84
N LEU A 164 -2.30 -7.02 -11.45
CA LEU A 164 -3.39 -7.39 -12.34
C LEU A 164 -4.52 -6.36 -12.19
N ARG A 165 -4.79 -5.62 -13.27
CA ARG A 165 -5.82 -4.58 -13.30
C ARG A 165 -7.11 -5.09 -13.92
N VAL A 166 -8.24 -4.69 -13.35
CA VAL A 166 -9.57 -4.93 -13.89
C VAL A 166 -10.22 -3.57 -14.07
N VAL A 167 -10.25 -3.09 -15.29
CA VAL A 167 -10.77 -1.76 -15.62
C VAL A 167 -12.13 -1.90 -16.27
N ASP A 168 -13.19 -1.59 -15.52
CA ASP A 168 -14.54 -1.43 -16.04
C ASP A 168 -14.66 -0.03 -16.65
N LEU A 169 -14.97 0.02 -17.93
CA LEU A 169 -15.09 1.24 -18.69
C LEU A 169 -16.59 1.53 -18.91
N GLU A 170 -17.00 2.77 -18.76
CA GLU A 170 -18.40 3.12 -18.98
C GLU A 170 -18.80 2.84 -20.44
N PRO A 171 -19.99 2.25 -20.68
CA PRO A 171 -20.41 1.88 -22.02
C PRO A 171 -20.69 3.13 -22.86
N TYR A 172 -20.10 3.24 -24.04
CA TYR A 172 -20.33 4.31 -25.00
C TYR A 172 -21.81 4.38 -25.48
N THR A 173 -22.52 3.27 -25.48
CA THR A 173 -23.90 3.16 -25.98
C THR A 173 -24.92 2.63 -24.99
N GLY A 174 -24.56 2.46 -23.70
CA GLY A 174 -25.49 1.98 -22.65
C GLY A 174 -25.87 0.49 -22.72
N GLN A 175 -25.20 -0.32 -23.52
CA GLN A 175 -25.49 -1.76 -23.60
C GLN A 175 -24.47 -2.55 -22.82
N SER A 176 -23.51 -2.99 -22.76
CA SER A 176 -22.62 -3.71 -21.84
C SER A 176 -21.40 -2.84 -21.48
N SER A 177 -20.94 -2.96 -20.24
CA SER A 177 -19.70 -2.28 -19.87
C SER A 177 -18.52 -2.82 -20.67
N ASP A 178 -17.80 -1.91 -21.31
CA ASP A 178 -16.50 -2.23 -21.88
C ASP A 178 -15.55 -2.60 -20.75
N ILE A 179 -14.71 -3.59 -20.96
CA ILE A 179 -13.80 -4.08 -19.93
C ILE A 179 -12.42 -4.38 -20.48
N LEU A 180 -11.41 -4.08 -19.68
CA LEU A 180 -10.01 -4.42 -19.95
C LEU A 180 -9.40 -5.06 -18.71
N VAL A 181 -8.83 -6.25 -18.86
CA VAL A 181 -8.08 -6.95 -17.80
C VAL A 181 -6.65 -7.14 -18.28
N THR A 182 -5.71 -6.61 -17.51
CA THR A 182 -4.27 -6.67 -17.81
C THR A 182 -3.48 -7.24 -16.65
N ILE A 183 -2.32 -7.80 -16.92
CA ILE A 183 -1.37 -8.28 -15.93
C ILE A 183 0.05 -7.89 -16.33
N LYS A 184 0.93 -7.67 -15.36
CA LYS A 184 2.36 -7.49 -15.63
C LYS A 184 2.92 -8.71 -16.34
N ALA A 185 3.51 -8.52 -17.50
CA ALA A 185 4.01 -9.61 -18.36
C ALA A 185 5.02 -10.53 -17.64
N ARG A 186 5.87 -9.94 -16.77
CA ARG A 186 6.84 -10.72 -15.96
C ARG A 186 6.15 -11.67 -14.97
N ASP A 187 5.09 -11.22 -14.31
CA ASP A 187 4.37 -12.03 -13.32
C ASP A 187 3.61 -13.16 -14.00
N LEU A 188 2.95 -12.88 -15.13
CA LEU A 188 2.34 -13.93 -15.95
C LEU A 188 3.37 -14.94 -16.46
N ALA A 189 4.55 -14.47 -16.93
CA ALA A 189 5.62 -15.36 -17.37
C ALA A 189 6.09 -16.32 -16.26
N ARG A 190 6.20 -15.86 -15.01
CA ARG A 190 6.53 -16.71 -13.85
C ARG A 190 5.46 -17.78 -13.66
N TYR A 191 4.18 -17.42 -13.71
CA TYR A 191 3.08 -18.36 -13.58
C TYR A 191 3.08 -19.39 -14.72
N MET A 192 3.25 -18.94 -15.98
CA MET A 192 3.35 -19.83 -17.15
C MET A 192 4.49 -20.84 -17.07
N VAL A 193 5.67 -20.42 -16.57
CA VAL A 193 6.81 -21.33 -16.39
C VAL A 193 6.50 -22.43 -15.38
N VAL A 194 5.91 -22.09 -14.24
CA VAL A 194 5.60 -23.05 -13.17
C VAL A 194 4.45 -23.99 -13.58
N THR A 195 3.48 -23.52 -14.35
CA THR A 195 2.35 -24.32 -14.83
C THR A 195 2.65 -25.04 -16.15
N ASN A 196 3.82 -24.84 -16.75
CA ASN A 196 4.22 -25.35 -18.07
C ASN A 196 3.23 -24.99 -19.18
N THR A 197 2.76 -23.72 -19.20
CA THR A 197 1.76 -23.24 -20.14
C THR A 197 2.31 -22.14 -21.04
N VAL A 198 1.55 -21.81 -22.08
CA VAL A 198 1.73 -20.63 -22.93
C VAL A 198 0.42 -19.86 -22.96
N LEU A 199 0.51 -18.53 -23.12
CA LEU A 199 -0.66 -17.69 -23.28
C LEU A 199 -1.09 -17.73 -24.76
N VAL A 200 -2.32 -18.15 -25.00
CA VAL A 200 -2.98 -18.09 -26.30
C VAL A 200 -4.03 -16.99 -26.24
N GLN A 201 -3.84 -15.94 -27.04
CA GLN A 201 -4.74 -14.79 -27.11
C GLN A 201 -5.50 -14.86 -28.44
N LYS A 202 -6.80 -15.10 -28.39
CA LYS A 202 -7.70 -14.91 -29.52
C LYS A 202 -8.10 -13.45 -29.57
N PHE A 203 -7.98 -12.80 -30.73
CA PHE A 203 -8.27 -11.39 -30.88
C PHE A 203 -9.15 -11.10 -32.09
N ASP A 204 -9.92 -10.03 -32.00
CA ASP A 204 -10.57 -9.32 -33.09
C ASP A 204 -10.29 -7.83 -32.93
N PHE A 205 -9.78 -7.22 -33.99
CA PHE A 205 -9.43 -5.82 -34.02
C PHE A 205 -10.01 -5.17 -35.28
N THR A 206 -11.15 -4.51 -35.11
CA THR A 206 -11.90 -3.89 -36.19
C THR A 206 -11.87 -2.37 -36.07
N ARG A 207 -11.68 -1.67 -37.18
CA ARG A 207 -11.71 -0.20 -37.24
C ARG A 207 -12.49 0.24 -38.47
N PHE A 208 -13.27 1.32 -38.33
CA PHE A 208 -14.00 1.89 -39.46
C PHE A 208 -14.29 3.38 -39.27
N ILE A 209 -14.53 4.08 -40.39
CA ILE A 209 -15.02 5.47 -40.38
C ILE A 209 -16.55 5.44 -40.33
N PRO A 210 -17.20 6.10 -39.38
CA PRO A 210 -18.66 6.13 -39.27
C PRO A 210 -19.34 6.58 -40.58
N GLY A 211 -20.36 5.83 -41.00
CA GLY A 211 -21.11 6.11 -42.22
C GLY A 211 -20.41 5.71 -43.54
N SER A 212 -19.17 5.26 -43.48
CA SER A 212 -18.45 4.77 -44.68
C SER A 212 -18.42 3.24 -44.77
N PHE A 213 -18.78 2.54 -43.72
CA PHE A 213 -18.78 1.07 -43.64
C PHE A 213 -20.20 0.53 -43.56
N MET A 214 -20.56 -0.33 -44.51
CA MET A 214 -21.85 -1.04 -44.53
C MET A 214 -21.64 -2.55 -44.36
N MET A 215 -20.66 -3.13 -45.01
CA MET A 215 -20.31 -4.56 -44.94
C MET A 215 -18.93 -4.79 -45.54
N TRP A 216 -18.33 -5.94 -45.26
CA TRP A 216 -17.09 -6.36 -45.89
C TRP A 216 -17.34 -6.80 -47.35
N ALA A 217 -16.61 -6.21 -48.27
CA ALA A 217 -16.74 -6.54 -49.70
C ALA A 217 -16.15 -7.92 -50.02
N GLN A 218 -15.12 -8.32 -49.30
CA GLN A 218 -14.42 -9.60 -49.45
C GLN A 218 -14.12 -10.20 -48.08
N PRO A 219 -14.08 -11.54 -47.95
CA PRO A 219 -13.56 -12.20 -46.77
C PRO A 219 -12.09 -11.85 -46.56
N GLY A 220 -11.64 -11.89 -45.30
CA GLY A 220 -10.25 -11.65 -44.95
C GLY A 220 -9.33 -12.76 -45.47
N GLU A 221 -8.14 -12.37 -45.87
CA GLU A 221 -7.10 -13.30 -46.29
C GLU A 221 -6.36 -13.85 -45.07
N TYR A 222 -6.09 -15.16 -45.09
CA TYR A 222 -5.28 -15.81 -44.07
C TYR A 222 -3.81 -15.39 -44.23
N ARG A 223 -3.19 -15.05 -43.10
CA ARG A 223 -1.80 -14.59 -43.01
C ARG A 223 -1.11 -15.17 -41.77
N GLU A 224 0.19 -15.40 -41.90
CA GLU A 224 1.04 -15.85 -40.78
C GLU A 224 2.24 -14.92 -40.66
N ARG A 225 2.60 -14.66 -39.40
CA ARG A 225 3.84 -13.97 -39.03
C ARG A 225 4.64 -14.79 -38.01
N GLY A 226 5.50 -15.66 -38.53
CA GLY A 226 6.23 -16.62 -37.71
C GLY A 226 5.35 -17.73 -37.15
N ALA A 227 5.87 -18.46 -36.16
CA ALA A 227 5.21 -19.63 -35.59
C ALA A 227 4.13 -19.31 -34.56
N ASP A 228 4.03 -18.07 -34.13
CA ASP A 228 3.23 -17.69 -32.96
C ASP A 228 2.14 -16.65 -33.27
N LEU A 229 1.99 -16.22 -34.52
CA LEU A 229 0.96 -15.25 -34.95
C LEU A 229 0.35 -15.64 -36.26
N PHE A 230 -0.96 -15.84 -36.29
CA PHE A 230 -1.74 -16.13 -37.52
C PHE A 230 -3.15 -15.54 -37.41
N TYR A 231 -3.65 -14.98 -38.52
CA TYR A 231 -4.86 -14.20 -38.54
C TYR A 231 -5.48 -14.11 -39.93
N ASN A 232 -6.77 -13.79 -39.98
CA ASN A 232 -7.44 -13.31 -41.17
C ASN A 232 -7.49 -11.79 -41.11
N ALA A 233 -7.14 -11.13 -42.20
CA ALA A 233 -7.18 -9.67 -42.28
C ALA A 233 -7.69 -9.20 -43.65
N THR A 234 -8.41 -8.08 -43.66
CA THR A 234 -8.82 -7.36 -44.86
C THR A 234 -8.92 -5.88 -44.57
N SER A 235 -8.78 -5.08 -45.62
CA SER A 235 -9.01 -3.64 -45.59
C SER A 235 -9.80 -3.19 -46.82
N GLN A 236 -10.59 -2.16 -46.62
CA GLN A 236 -11.33 -1.48 -47.69
C GLN A 236 -11.40 0.01 -47.36
N PRO A 237 -11.77 0.88 -48.32
CA PRO A 237 -11.89 2.30 -48.03
C PRO A 237 -12.74 2.56 -46.76
N GLY A 238 -12.15 3.13 -45.74
CA GLY A 238 -12.79 3.49 -44.48
C GLY A 238 -12.98 2.37 -43.46
N ALA A 239 -12.46 1.15 -43.69
CA ALA A 239 -12.55 0.06 -42.73
C ALA A 239 -11.41 -0.95 -42.87
N SER A 240 -10.98 -1.52 -41.74
CA SER A 240 -10.06 -2.67 -41.69
C SER A 240 -10.40 -3.58 -40.50
N TYR A 241 -10.13 -4.87 -40.64
CA TYR A 241 -10.13 -5.78 -39.52
C TYR A 241 -9.00 -6.79 -39.59
N ALA A 242 -8.63 -7.29 -38.40
CA ALA A 242 -7.81 -8.47 -38.27
C ALA A 242 -8.34 -9.31 -37.08
N ASN A 243 -8.61 -10.59 -37.32
CA ASN A 243 -8.93 -11.52 -36.26
C ASN A 243 -8.01 -12.74 -36.31
N GLY A 244 -7.56 -13.19 -35.17
CA GLY A 244 -6.56 -14.23 -35.13
C GLY A 244 -6.15 -14.71 -33.77
N ILE A 245 -5.01 -15.36 -33.77
CA ILE A 245 -4.38 -15.94 -32.58
C ILE A 245 -2.95 -15.42 -32.45
N LEU A 246 -2.61 -15.00 -31.25
CA LEU A 246 -1.25 -14.73 -30.82
C LEU A 246 -0.87 -15.71 -29.70
N ILE A 247 0.25 -16.42 -29.87
CA ILE A 247 0.84 -17.28 -28.85
C ILE A 247 1.98 -16.53 -28.20
N SER A 248 1.90 -16.31 -26.88
CA SER A 248 2.95 -15.68 -26.10
C SER A 248 3.62 -16.71 -25.21
N ARG A 249 4.92 -16.89 -25.39
CA ARG A 249 5.74 -17.81 -24.61
C ARG A 249 6.45 -17.04 -23.49
N PRO A 250 6.65 -17.66 -22.29
CA PRO A 250 7.38 -16.97 -21.23
C PRO A 250 8.81 -16.68 -21.66
N GLY A 251 9.27 -15.44 -21.46
CA GLY A 251 10.66 -15.02 -21.68
C GLY A 251 11.62 -15.49 -20.58
N LEU A 252 11.15 -16.36 -19.66
CA LEU A 252 11.86 -16.92 -18.52
C LEU A 252 11.91 -18.45 -18.65
N THR A 253 12.94 -19.05 -18.06
CA THR A 253 13.03 -20.51 -17.90
C THR A 253 12.81 -20.91 -16.45
N TYR A 254 12.51 -22.18 -16.21
CA TYR A 254 12.44 -22.75 -14.85
C TYR A 254 13.78 -22.58 -14.10
N ALA A 255 14.91 -22.73 -14.80
CA ALA A 255 16.23 -22.52 -14.21
C ALA A 255 16.48 -21.07 -13.78
N ASP A 256 15.89 -20.08 -14.49
CA ASP A 256 15.96 -18.68 -14.09
C ASP A 256 15.21 -18.44 -12.78
N LEU A 257 14.01 -19.02 -12.62
CA LEU A 257 13.24 -18.92 -11.38
C LEU A 257 13.95 -19.59 -10.20
N VAL A 258 14.54 -20.75 -10.42
CA VAL A 258 15.34 -21.44 -9.38
C VAL A 258 16.52 -20.58 -8.96
N ARG A 259 17.26 -20.01 -9.92
CA ARG A 259 18.39 -19.11 -9.61
C ARG A 259 17.96 -17.87 -8.85
N GLU A 260 16.86 -17.24 -9.26
CA GLU A 260 16.29 -16.07 -8.55
C GLU A 260 15.96 -16.43 -7.10
N HIS A 261 15.32 -17.58 -6.89
CA HIS A 261 14.98 -18.05 -5.55
C HIS A 261 16.21 -18.36 -4.69
N GLN A 262 17.20 -19.03 -5.26
CA GLN A 262 18.46 -19.34 -4.57
C GLN A 262 19.22 -18.08 -4.16
N ARG A 263 19.34 -17.07 -5.04
CA ARG A 263 19.97 -15.79 -4.71
C ARG A 263 19.30 -15.09 -3.53
N ARG A 264 17.96 -15.06 -3.53
CA ARG A 264 17.19 -14.49 -2.40
C ARG A 264 17.44 -15.25 -1.10
N TRP A 265 17.46 -16.58 -1.17
CA TRP A 265 17.68 -17.44 0.00
C TRP A 265 19.10 -17.29 0.57
N ASN A 266 20.10 -17.27 -0.28
CA ASN A 266 21.51 -17.20 0.12
C ASN A 266 21.97 -15.79 0.49
N ASN A 267 21.14 -14.76 0.30
CA ASN A 267 21.52 -13.35 0.48
C ASN A 267 22.80 -12.95 -0.29
N GLU A 268 23.06 -13.55 -1.45
CA GLU A 268 24.30 -13.37 -2.23
C GLU A 268 24.53 -11.92 -2.68
N ASP A 269 23.44 -11.15 -2.84
CA ASP A 269 23.48 -9.75 -3.32
C ASP A 269 23.38 -8.73 -2.17
N LYS A 270 23.49 -9.16 -0.88
CA LYS A 270 23.33 -8.25 0.25
C LYS A 270 24.49 -7.29 0.37
N GLN A 271 24.22 -6.00 0.20
CA GLN A 271 25.18 -4.91 0.36
C GLN A 271 25.05 -4.30 1.75
N TYR A 272 26.15 -3.70 2.24
CA TYR A 272 26.21 -3.09 3.55
C TYR A 272 26.87 -1.72 3.49
N ALA A 273 26.23 -0.73 4.10
CA ALA A 273 26.78 0.61 4.22
C ALA A 273 27.79 0.72 5.38
N THR A 274 28.54 1.81 5.37
CA THR A 274 29.50 2.15 6.42
C THR A 274 29.03 3.41 7.15
N PHE A 275 29.16 3.43 8.47
CA PHE A 275 28.69 4.52 9.32
C PHE A 275 29.79 5.09 10.21
N LYS A 276 29.80 6.41 10.40
CA LYS A 276 30.56 7.07 11.45
C LYS A 276 29.98 6.65 12.80
N ALA A 277 30.79 6.01 13.62
CA ALA A 277 30.37 5.42 14.88
C ALA A 277 31.42 5.61 15.98
N TYR A 278 31.02 5.49 17.24
CA TYR A 278 31.95 5.47 18.36
C TYR A 278 32.26 4.01 18.75
N ASP A 279 33.43 3.54 18.30
CA ASP A 279 33.98 2.24 18.68
C ASP A 279 34.43 2.28 20.14
N TRP A 280 33.54 1.95 21.05
CA TRP A 280 33.80 2.02 22.48
C TRP A 280 34.74 0.89 22.95
N LYS A 281 34.89 -0.18 22.21
CA LYS A 281 35.89 -1.23 22.46
C LYS A 281 37.30 -0.69 22.31
N HIS A 282 37.56 0.05 21.24
CA HIS A 282 38.87 0.65 20.95
C HIS A 282 38.96 2.12 21.35
N LYS A 283 37.91 2.68 21.98
CA LYS A 283 37.79 4.08 22.46
C LYS A 283 38.14 5.12 21.40
N ARG A 284 37.60 4.95 20.20
CA ARG A 284 37.85 5.84 19.06
C ARG A 284 36.59 6.03 18.22
N VAL A 285 36.55 7.13 17.50
CA VAL A 285 35.57 7.36 16.45
C VAL A 285 36.11 6.77 15.15
N ALA A 286 35.33 5.97 14.45
CA ALA A 286 35.73 5.32 13.22
C ALA A 286 34.54 5.13 12.26
N GLU A 287 34.85 4.91 11.00
CA GLU A 287 33.88 4.44 10.02
C GLU A 287 33.81 2.92 10.08
N ILE A 288 32.62 2.39 10.37
CA ILE A 288 32.39 0.98 10.63
C ILE A 288 31.30 0.46 9.69
N SER A 289 31.60 -0.62 8.98
CA SER A 289 30.60 -1.32 8.16
C SER A 289 29.57 -2.01 9.04
N CYS A 290 28.29 -1.95 8.65
CA CYS A 290 27.22 -2.67 9.33
C CYS A 290 27.10 -4.14 8.89
N ALA A 291 28.04 -4.64 8.07
CA ALA A 291 28.11 -6.06 7.71
C ALA A 291 28.35 -6.93 8.96
N PRO A 292 27.60 -8.03 9.14
CA PRO A 292 27.81 -8.94 10.29
C PRO A 292 29.26 -9.44 10.42
N THR A 293 29.95 -9.63 9.29
CA THR A 293 31.35 -10.07 9.24
C THR A 293 32.36 -9.00 9.68
N ALA A 294 31.94 -7.74 9.75
CA ALA A 294 32.76 -6.61 10.20
C ALA A 294 32.59 -6.29 11.69
N LEU A 295 31.78 -7.04 12.40
CA LEU A 295 31.40 -6.83 13.80
C LEU A 295 31.62 -8.08 14.63
N ALA A 296 31.98 -7.91 15.89
CA ALA A 296 32.11 -8.99 16.86
C ALA A 296 30.95 -8.99 17.87
N SER A 297 30.58 -10.15 18.36
CA SER A 297 29.69 -10.26 19.51
C SER A 297 30.33 -9.59 20.75
N TYR A 298 29.49 -8.99 21.60
CA TYR A 298 29.97 -8.47 22.90
C TYR A 298 30.63 -9.54 23.77
N PHE A 299 30.25 -10.80 23.58
CA PHE A 299 30.82 -11.95 24.32
C PHE A 299 32.13 -12.48 23.71
N GLU A 300 32.65 -11.83 22.67
CA GLU A 300 33.92 -12.15 22.03
C GLU A 300 34.94 -10.99 22.20
N PRO A 301 35.41 -10.73 23.43
CA PRO A 301 36.29 -9.59 23.71
C PRO A 301 37.62 -9.66 22.99
N GLU A 302 38.11 -10.86 22.70
CA GLU A 302 39.39 -11.11 22.02
C GLU A 302 39.37 -10.83 20.51
N SER A 303 38.19 -10.73 19.90
CA SER A 303 38.07 -10.38 18.48
C SER A 303 38.68 -8.99 18.21
N PRO A 304 39.44 -8.76 17.13
CA PRO A 304 39.93 -7.43 16.78
C PRO A 304 38.84 -6.50 16.23
N LEU A 305 37.63 -7.01 15.98
CA LEU A 305 36.53 -6.25 15.40
C LEU A 305 35.78 -5.40 16.44
N PRO A 306 35.17 -4.28 16.03
CA PRO A 306 34.27 -3.53 16.89
C PRO A 306 33.06 -4.36 17.28
N PHE A 307 32.45 -4.04 18.43
CA PHE A 307 31.26 -4.78 18.88
C PHE A 307 30.01 -4.42 18.08
N GLN A 308 29.11 -5.38 17.93
CA GLN A 308 27.79 -5.21 17.31
C GLN A 308 26.98 -4.04 17.92
N ILE A 309 27.12 -3.81 19.23
CA ILE A 309 26.48 -2.72 19.96
C ILE A 309 27.25 -1.40 19.91
N THR A 310 28.08 -1.19 18.90
CA THR A 310 28.77 0.07 18.64
C THR A 310 27.74 1.10 18.15
N PRO A 311 27.59 2.29 18.83
CA PRO A 311 26.58 3.27 18.47
C PRO A 311 27.03 4.14 17.30
N ALA A 312 26.12 4.34 16.36
CA ALA A 312 26.20 5.35 15.29
C ALA A 312 25.20 6.49 15.59
N PHE A 313 25.53 7.72 15.15
CA PHE A 313 24.81 8.94 15.49
C PHE A 313 24.32 9.65 14.24
N PHE A 314 23.13 10.23 14.34
CA PHE A 314 22.42 10.78 13.20
C PHE A 314 21.77 12.11 13.55
N ARG A 315 21.64 12.97 12.55
CA ARG A 315 20.78 14.14 12.68
C ARG A 315 19.34 13.71 12.91
N PRO A 316 18.58 14.42 13.75
CA PRO A 316 17.21 14.00 14.13
C PRO A 316 16.24 13.93 12.94
N GLU A 317 16.53 14.64 11.83
CA GLU A 317 15.73 14.62 10.61
C GLU A 317 15.64 13.25 9.96
N VAL A 318 16.52 12.31 10.32
CA VAL A 318 16.44 10.91 9.86
C VAL A 318 15.08 10.26 10.20
N LEU A 319 14.42 10.68 11.26
CA LEU A 319 13.11 10.16 11.66
C LEU A 319 11.94 10.82 10.91
N GLN A 320 12.18 11.94 10.20
CA GLN A 320 11.11 12.71 9.58
C GLN A 320 10.36 11.94 8.50
N ARG A 321 11.05 11.13 7.69
CA ARG A 321 10.44 10.28 6.66
C ARG A 321 9.43 9.30 7.26
N TYR A 322 9.80 8.65 8.36
CA TYR A 322 8.94 7.66 9.02
C TYR A 322 7.73 8.29 9.71
N LYS A 323 7.88 9.51 10.18
CA LYS A 323 6.80 10.31 10.77
C LYS A 323 5.83 10.86 9.71
N ALA A 324 6.34 11.16 8.51
CA ALA A 324 5.55 11.77 7.43
C ALA A 324 4.62 10.77 6.72
N ASP A 325 4.91 9.48 6.78
CA ASP A 325 4.15 8.43 6.10
C ASP A 325 3.75 7.30 7.09
N PRO A 326 2.69 7.54 7.89
CA PRO A 326 2.22 6.57 8.88
C PRO A 326 1.53 5.34 8.27
N GLU A 327 1.18 5.35 6.99
CA GLU A 327 0.63 4.19 6.30
C GLU A 327 1.71 3.17 5.96
N LYS A 328 2.91 3.64 5.63
CA LYS A 328 4.05 2.80 5.28
C LYS A 328 4.91 2.44 6.47
N TYR A 329 5.03 3.35 7.45
CA TYR A 329 5.91 3.20 8.61
C TYR A 329 5.17 3.38 9.92
N ARG A 330 5.45 2.50 10.86
CA ARG A 330 5.04 2.67 12.26
C ARG A 330 6.25 3.10 13.07
N LEU A 331 6.28 4.40 13.42
CA LEU A 331 7.30 4.97 14.28
C LEU A 331 6.86 4.80 15.75
N GLU A 332 7.55 3.96 16.47
CA GLU A 332 7.35 3.77 17.90
C GLU A 332 8.41 4.55 18.70
N HIS A 333 8.28 4.48 20.01
CA HIS A 333 9.13 5.23 20.94
C HIS A 333 10.63 4.99 20.72
N ARG A 334 11.03 3.74 20.43
CA ARG A 334 12.42 3.34 20.21
C ARG A 334 12.62 2.43 18.99
N SER A 335 11.64 2.27 18.17
CA SER A 335 11.70 1.37 17.01
C SER A 335 10.98 1.94 15.80
N VAL A 336 11.39 1.50 14.63
CA VAL A 336 10.74 1.82 13.36
C VAL A 336 10.36 0.50 12.70
N TYR A 337 9.11 0.35 12.30
CA TYR A 337 8.62 -0.79 11.53
C TYR A 337 8.18 -0.32 10.16
N SER A 338 8.48 -1.09 9.14
CA SER A 338 8.03 -0.83 7.78
C SER A 338 7.03 -1.89 7.33
N ARG A 339 6.04 -1.46 6.55
CA ARG A 339 5.15 -2.35 5.81
C ARG A 339 5.90 -3.32 4.89
N ALA A 340 7.11 -2.98 4.44
CA ALA A 340 8.02 -3.86 3.70
C ALA A 340 8.57 -5.05 4.52
N GLY A 341 8.19 -5.19 5.79
CA GLY A 341 8.58 -6.32 6.65
C GLY A 341 9.93 -6.17 7.36
N TRP A 342 10.63 -5.05 7.22
CA TRP A 342 11.83 -4.77 8.00
C TRP A 342 11.54 -3.90 9.21
N SER A 343 12.43 -3.93 10.20
CA SER A 343 12.35 -3.08 11.38
C SER A 343 13.72 -2.63 11.87
N LEU A 344 13.81 -1.40 12.35
CA LEU A 344 14.91 -0.94 13.20
C LEU A 344 14.52 -1.17 14.65
N LYS A 345 15.18 -2.11 15.32
CA LYS A 345 14.77 -2.62 16.65
C LYS A 345 14.89 -1.60 17.77
N THR A 346 15.91 -0.73 17.72
CA THR A 346 16.09 0.29 18.73
C THR A 346 16.78 1.53 18.19
N TYR A 347 16.32 2.68 18.62
CA TYR A 347 17.00 3.95 18.53
C TYR A 347 16.70 4.75 19.79
N ASP A 348 17.46 5.80 20.03
CA ASP A 348 17.15 6.77 21.07
C ASP A 348 17.70 8.15 20.71
N ILE A 349 17.41 9.17 21.51
CA ILE A 349 17.87 10.53 21.29
C ILE A 349 18.71 10.94 22.49
N ASN A 350 19.97 11.32 22.25
CA ASN A 350 20.89 11.74 23.30
C ASN A 350 20.68 13.22 23.72
N GLU A 351 21.44 13.67 24.70
CA GLU A 351 21.37 15.03 25.25
C GLU A 351 21.71 16.13 24.23
N ALA A 352 22.53 15.81 23.21
CA ALA A 352 22.83 16.70 22.10
C ALA A 352 21.74 16.74 21.02
N GLY A 353 20.65 16.01 21.19
CA GLY A 353 19.55 15.92 20.22
C GLY A 353 19.83 14.99 19.03
N GLN A 354 20.93 14.23 19.05
CA GLN A 354 21.23 13.26 18.00
C GLN A 354 20.41 11.98 18.21
N VAL A 355 19.86 11.47 17.13
CA VAL A 355 19.36 10.10 17.09
C VAL A 355 20.54 9.15 17.09
N HIS A 356 20.53 8.10 17.87
CA HIS A 356 21.54 7.06 17.84
C HIS A 356 20.91 5.67 17.81
N THR A 357 21.58 4.75 17.15
CA THR A 357 21.26 3.32 17.12
C THR A 357 22.55 2.53 17.01
N TYR A 358 22.49 1.22 17.08
CA TYR A 358 23.67 0.36 16.99
C TYR A 358 23.91 -0.11 15.57
N VAL A 359 25.19 -0.16 15.17
CA VAL A 359 25.62 -0.49 13.79
C VAL A 359 25.04 -1.83 13.32
N HIS A 360 24.92 -2.82 14.22
CA HIS A 360 24.31 -4.11 13.90
C HIS A 360 22.86 -3.98 13.40
N TYR A 361 22.03 -3.19 14.07
CA TYR A 361 20.63 -3.03 13.67
C TYR A 361 20.46 -2.30 12.33
N LEU A 362 21.42 -1.45 11.96
CA LEU A 362 21.45 -0.86 10.63
C LEU A 362 21.74 -1.92 9.55
N GLY A 363 22.53 -2.94 9.87
CA GLY A 363 22.78 -4.07 8.99
C GLY A 363 21.57 -4.98 8.73
N ASP A 364 20.56 -4.93 9.59
CA ASP A 364 19.29 -5.64 9.40
C ASP A 364 18.36 -4.94 8.38
N LEU A 365 18.59 -3.65 8.10
CA LEU A 365 17.80 -2.87 7.15
C LEU A 365 18.13 -3.21 5.70
N PRO A 366 17.19 -3.02 4.75
CA PRO A 366 17.49 -3.04 3.32
C PRO A 366 18.59 -2.02 2.97
N TYR A 367 19.41 -2.32 1.97
CA TYR A 367 20.55 -1.46 1.61
C TYR A 367 20.15 -0.01 1.31
N GLN A 368 19.02 0.21 0.64
CA GLN A 368 18.51 1.56 0.37
C GLN A 368 18.16 2.32 1.66
N GLU A 369 17.63 1.63 2.67
CA GLU A 369 17.41 2.23 3.99
C GLU A 369 18.72 2.52 4.71
N GLN A 370 19.71 1.64 4.60
CA GLN A 370 21.06 1.92 5.14
C GLN A 370 21.65 3.20 4.52
N LEU A 371 21.52 3.39 3.20
CA LEU A 371 21.97 4.59 2.51
C LEU A 371 21.20 5.84 2.96
N TYR A 372 19.89 5.70 3.18
CA TYR A 372 19.09 6.79 3.74
C TYR A 372 19.60 7.21 5.13
N TRP A 373 19.82 6.26 6.05
CA TRP A 373 20.41 6.55 7.36
C TRP A 373 21.81 7.14 7.23
N GLN A 374 22.63 6.64 6.32
CA GLN A 374 23.99 7.14 6.07
C GLN A 374 24.00 8.63 5.67
N ALA A 375 23.00 9.10 4.91
CA ALA A 375 22.89 10.50 4.52
C ALA A 375 22.69 11.47 5.72
N PHE A 376 22.20 10.98 6.86
CA PHE A 376 22.05 11.73 8.10
C PHE A 376 23.11 11.42 9.15
N ASN A 377 24.03 10.51 8.85
CA ASN A 377 25.05 10.07 9.78
C ASN A 377 26.08 11.16 10.05
N GLU A 378 26.34 11.42 11.32
CA GLU A 378 27.31 12.42 11.76
C GLU A 378 28.18 11.88 12.91
N TRP A 379 29.26 12.61 13.23
CA TRP A 379 30.11 12.29 14.36
C TRP A 379 29.37 12.49 15.68
N PRO A 380 29.67 11.69 16.73
CA PRO A 380 29.06 11.86 18.04
C PRO A 380 29.36 13.24 18.64
N LYS A 381 28.32 13.91 19.13
CA LYS A 381 28.37 15.17 19.87
C LYS A 381 28.20 14.97 21.38
N ALA A 382 27.58 13.87 21.78
CA ALA A 382 27.42 13.40 23.14
C ALA A 382 27.41 11.86 23.18
N SER A 383 27.43 11.28 24.38
CA SER A 383 27.25 9.84 24.58
C SER A 383 25.86 9.40 24.15
N ILE A 384 25.61 8.07 24.14
CA ILE A 384 24.26 7.52 24.03
C ILE A 384 23.38 8.04 25.18
N SER A 385 22.07 8.03 25.01
CA SER A 385 21.14 8.47 26.04
C SER A 385 21.29 7.67 27.34
N LYS A 386 21.01 8.29 28.47
CA LYS A 386 21.03 7.61 29.78
C LYS A 386 20.13 6.38 29.78
N ARG A 387 18.94 6.49 29.17
CA ARG A 387 17.99 5.38 29.04
C ARG A 387 18.61 4.22 28.25
N ALA A 388 19.17 4.48 27.06
CA ALA A 388 19.80 3.46 26.25
C ALA A 388 20.98 2.80 26.99
N TYR A 389 21.77 3.57 27.72
CA TYR A 389 22.83 3.00 28.54
C TYR A 389 22.29 2.04 29.62
N GLN A 390 21.23 2.44 30.34
CA GLN A 390 20.63 1.62 31.40
C GLN A 390 19.95 0.36 30.84
N THR A 391 19.14 0.51 29.77
CA THR A 391 18.37 -0.61 29.21
C THR A 391 19.22 -1.54 28.35
N ASP A 392 20.03 -0.98 27.44
CA ASP A 392 20.67 -1.75 26.38
C ASP A 392 22.06 -2.26 26.80
N ILE A 393 22.76 -1.56 27.69
CA ILE A 393 24.11 -1.92 28.14
C ILE A 393 24.08 -2.56 29.54
N GLN A 394 23.34 -1.98 30.50
CA GLN A 394 23.28 -2.50 31.87
C GLN A 394 22.19 -3.58 32.06
N GLY A 395 21.30 -3.75 31.09
CA GLY A 395 20.19 -4.71 31.19
C GLY A 395 19.18 -4.38 32.26
N GLN A 396 19.12 -3.09 32.67
CA GLN A 396 18.18 -2.62 33.67
C GLN A 396 16.89 -2.20 33.01
N TRP A 397 15.82 -2.95 33.21
CA TRP A 397 14.48 -2.54 32.81
C TRP A 397 14.03 -1.39 33.72
N THR A 398 14.18 -0.17 33.26
CA THR A 398 13.64 1.00 33.93
C THR A 398 12.32 1.36 33.24
N ASP A 399 11.23 1.25 33.99
CA ASP A 399 9.98 1.91 33.64
C ASP A 399 10.22 3.43 33.71
N ILE A 400 10.71 4.00 32.63
CA ILE A 400 10.74 5.45 32.47
C ILE A 400 9.38 5.79 31.89
N PRO A 401 8.46 6.37 32.68
CA PRO A 401 7.14 6.73 32.19
C PRO A 401 7.30 7.70 31.03
N ASP A 402 6.65 7.39 29.94
CA ASP A 402 6.57 8.29 28.80
C ASP A 402 5.13 8.79 28.70
N PRO A 403 4.88 10.06 29.05
CA PRO A 403 3.53 10.62 29.07
C PRO A 403 2.76 10.46 27.77
N LEU A 404 3.46 10.56 26.65
CA LEU A 404 2.82 10.46 25.33
C LEU A 404 2.36 9.03 25.01
N ILE A 405 3.17 8.02 25.41
CA ILE A 405 2.81 6.62 25.25
C ILE A 405 1.59 6.28 26.12
N GLU A 406 1.57 6.76 27.36
CA GLU A 406 0.47 6.51 28.27
C GLU A 406 -0.82 7.19 27.81
N LEU A 407 -0.73 8.43 27.30
CA LEU A 407 -1.86 9.12 26.70
C LEU A 407 -2.43 8.35 25.49
N VAL A 408 -1.56 7.88 24.59
CA VAL A 408 -1.98 7.09 23.42
C VAL A 408 -2.64 5.78 23.83
N ALA A 409 -2.11 5.12 24.88
CA ALA A 409 -2.68 3.88 25.42
C ALA A 409 -4.07 4.10 26.03
N GLU A 410 -4.24 5.19 26.82
CA GLU A 410 -5.55 5.51 27.41
C GLU A 410 -6.57 5.89 26.35
N VAL A 411 -6.19 6.68 25.33
CA VAL A 411 -7.07 7.01 24.20
C VAL A 411 -7.46 5.75 23.41
N ARG A 412 -6.54 4.81 23.22
CA ARG A 412 -6.85 3.52 22.58
C ARG A 412 -7.92 2.76 23.37
N LYS A 413 -7.77 2.68 24.69
CA LYS A 413 -8.75 2.03 25.56
C LYS A 413 -10.12 2.71 25.51
N LEU A 414 -10.17 4.05 25.43
CA LEU A 414 -11.41 4.79 25.26
C LEU A 414 -12.05 4.53 23.89
N ASP A 415 -11.26 4.45 22.81
CA ASP A 415 -11.74 4.12 21.48
C ASP A 415 -12.32 2.69 21.38
N GLU A 416 -11.77 1.74 22.16
CA GLU A 416 -12.26 0.36 22.26
C GLU A 416 -13.55 0.27 23.10
N THR A 417 -13.59 0.95 24.26
CA THR A 417 -14.71 0.91 25.20
C THR A 417 -15.88 1.81 24.78
N ARG A 418 -15.63 2.83 23.99
CA ARG A 418 -16.60 3.79 23.42
C ARG A 418 -17.61 4.34 24.43
N PRO A 419 -17.18 4.92 25.57
CA PRO A 419 -18.13 5.52 26.48
C PRO A 419 -18.86 6.70 25.82
N GLU A 420 -20.10 7.01 26.23
CA GLU A 420 -20.97 8.03 25.62
C GLU A 420 -20.37 9.46 25.62
N TRP A 421 -19.43 9.71 26.53
CA TRP A 421 -18.71 10.98 26.65
C TRP A 421 -17.43 11.05 25.82
N TRP A 422 -17.14 10.01 24.99
CA TRP A 422 -15.95 9.94 24.15
C TRP A 422 -16.29 9.73 22.68
N LEU A 423 -15.66 10.52 21.82
CA LEU A 423 -15.68 10.38 20.37
C LEU A 423 -14.42 9.66 19.93
N PRO A 424 -14.51 8.45 19.34
CA PRO A 424 -13.33 7.70 18.94
C PRO A 424 -12.40 8.51 18.04
N ARG A 425 -11.09 8.45 18.30
CA ARG A 425 -10.08 9.23 17.59
C ARG A 425 -9.43 8.50 16.42
N GLY A 426 -9.59 7.18 16.38
CA GLY A 426 -9.09 6.32 15.32
C GLY A 426 -7.58 6.07 15.38
N GLU A 427 -7.15 4.99 14.73
CA GLU A 427 -5.75 4.56 14.76
C GLU A 427 -4.83 5.52 14.00
N ASN A 428 -5.27 6.05 12.86
CA ASN A 428 -4.48 6.97 12.05
C ASN A 428 -4.06 8.23 12.83
N LEU A 429 -4.98 8.83 13.60
CA LEU A 429 -4.64 9.99 14.41
C LEU A 429 -3.64 9.62 15.53
N ARG A 430 -3.88 8.50 16.23
CA ARG A 430 -2.97 8.04 17.29
C ARG A 430 -1.56 7.75 16.78
N ALA A 431 -1.44 7.19 15.57
CA ALA A 431 -0.15 6.91 14.94
C ALA A 431 0.64 8.16 14.55
N THR A 432 -0.01 9.33 14.45
CA THR A 432 0.67 10.60 14.12
C THR A 432 1.16 11.39 15.34
N VAL A 433 0.82 10.92 16.57
CA VAL A 433 1.21 11.61 17.81
C VAL A 433 2.64 11.28 18.18
N HIS A 434 3.54 12.24 18.01
CA HIS A 434 4.97 12.09 18.30
C HIS A 434 5.54 13.37 18.93
N TYR A 435 6.62 13.23 19.68
CA TYR A 435 7.40 14.37 20.10
C TYR A 435 7.97 15.15 18.89
N PRO A 436 8.08 16.49 18.96
CA PRO A 436 8.83 17.24 17.96
C PRO A 436 10.27 16.71 17.84
N ILE A 437 10.71 16.46 16.63
CA ILE A 437 12.07 16.00 16.34
C ILE A 437 13.03 17.20 16.39
N THR A 438 12.59 18.33 15.86
CA THR A 438 13.35 19.59 15.80
C THR A 438 12.79 20.63 16.77
N THR A 439 13.44 21.78 16.85
CA THR A 439 12.96 22.96 17.59
C THR A 439 12.24 23.96 16.69
N SER A 440 11.75 23.49 15.53
CA SER A 440 10.98 24.30 14.59
C SER A 440 9.63 24.73 15.18
N PRO A 441 9.24 26.01 15.06
CA PRO A 441 7.92 26.47 15.47
C PRO A 441 6.76 25.78 14.74
N ASP A 442 6.97 25.40 13.49
CA ASP A 442 5.91 24.74 12.69
C ASP A 442 5.72 23.29 13.12
N GLU A 443 6.79 22.55 13.37
CA GLU A 443 6.70 21.18 13.89
C GLU A 443 6.09 21.16 15.30
N TRP A 444 6.53 22.07 16.17
CA TRP A 444 5.96 22.24 17.50
C TRP A 444 4.45 22.55 17.45
N GLY A 445 4.04 23.49 16.57
CA GLY A 445 2.65 23.83 16.39
C GLY A 445 1.81 22.68 15.83
N ASN A 446 2.35 21.85 14.94
CA ASN A 446 1.71 20.65 14.44
C ASN A 446 1.55 19.60 15.54
N SER A 447 2.57 19.37 16.36
CA SER A 447 2.50 18.42 17.47
C SER A 447 1.44 18.84 18.51
N ILE A 448 1.32 20.15 18.81
CA ILE A 448 0.26 20.70 19.66
C ILE A 448 -1.13 20.45 19.05
N LEU A 449 -1.30 20.74 17.76
CA LEU A 449 -2.58 20.49 17.06
C LEU A 449 -2.99 19.02 17.16
N ILE A 450 -2.09 18.10 16.88
CA ILE A 450 -2.36 16.66 16.89
C ILE A 450 -2.69 16.19 18.32
N LEU A 451 -1.96 16.67 19.33
CA LEU A 451 -2.21 16.34 20.73
C LEU A 451 -3.59 16.85 21.19
N ASP A 452 -3.95 18.10 20.85
CA ASP A 452 -5.28 18.67 21.14
C ASP A 452 -6.40 17.86 20.47
N GLN A 453 -6.24 17.52 19.19
CA GLN A 453 -7.17 16.67 18.47
C GLN A 453 -7.33 15.30 19.12
N MET A 454 -6.24 14.71 19.60
CA MET A 454 -6.28 13.41 20.27
C MET A 454 -7.00 13.47 21.63
N LEU A 455 -6.74 14.49 22.43
CA LEU A 455 -7.22 14.55 23.81
C LEU A 455 -8.52 15.35 23.95
N VAL A 456 -8.50 16.63 23.52
CA VAL A 456 -9.58 17.59 23.83
C VAL A 456 -10.80 17.40 22.94
N GLU A 457 -10.57 17.23 21.63
CA GLU A 457 -11.67 17.03 20.68
C GLU A 457 -12.34 15.64 20.83
N GLY A 458 -11.76 14.73 21.60
CA GLY A 458 -12.37 13.44 21.96
C GLY A 458 -13.52 13.55 22.95
N PHE A 459 -13.61 14.61 23.73
CA PHE A 459 -14.68 14.77 24.73
C PHE A 459 -16.02 15.17 24.12
N ALA A 460 -17.01 14.28 24.20
CA ALA A 460 -18.38 14.49 23.68
C ALA A 460 -19.25 15.25 24.70
N SER A 461 -19.48 16.55 24.45
CA SER A 461 -20.27 17.40 25.34
C SER A 461 -21.68 16.85 25.67
N LYS A 462 -22.29 16.09 24.75
CA LYS A 462 -23.60 15.47 24.97
C LYS A 462 -23.57 14.44 26.11
N GLY A 463 -22.59 13.54 26.08
CA GLY A 463 -22.43 12.52 27.14
C GLY A 463 -22.04 13.13 28.48
N ILE A 464 -21.25 14.23 28.49
CA ILE A 464 -20.87 14.93 29.71
C ILE A 464 -22.08 15.62 30.35
N ARG A 465 -22.93 16.27 29.55
CA ARG A 465 -24.18 16.90 30.02
C ARG A 465 -25.13 15.88 30.65
N ALA A 466 -25.28 14.71 30.06
CA ALA A 466 -26.10 13.65 30.63
C ALA A 466 -25.63 13.24 32.05
N ARG A 467 -24.30 13.27 32.30
CA ARG A 467 -23.75 12.99 33.62
C ARG A 467 -24.00 14.10 34.65
N LEU A 468 -23.94 15.36 34.21
CA LEU A 468 -24.33 16.51 35.05
C LEU A 468 -25.82 16.47 35.38
N ASP A 469 -26.67 16.11 34.40
CA ASP A 469 -28.11 15.93 34.62
C ASP A 469 -28.39 14.84 35.67
N ASN A 470 -27.68 13.71 35.61
CA ASN A 470 -27.80 12.64 36.60
C ASN A 470 -27.44 13.12 38.05
N LEU A 471 -26.49 14.04 38.16
CA LEU A 471 -26.10 14.66 39.43
C LEU A 471 -26.95 15.87 39.80
N SER A 472 -27.95 16.22 38.99
CA SER A 472 -28.79 17.43 39.14
C SER A 472 -27.97 18.71 39.29
N HIS A 473 -26.82 18.79 38.59
CA HIS A 473 -25.94 19.95 38.64
C HIS A 473 -26.25 20.88 37.44
N PRO A 474 -26.51 22.19 37.68
CA PRO A 474 -26.85 23.11 36.60
C PRO A 474 -25.64 23.41 35.71
N TYR A 475 -25.91 23.59 34.40
CA TYR A 475 -24.90 23.99 33.42
C TYR A 475 -25.50 24.91 32.34
N GLU A 476 -24.63 25.69 31.67
CA GLU A 476 -25.05 26.54 30.55
C GLU A 476 -24.83 25.78 29.22
N LYS A 477 -25.75 26.02 28.25
CA LYS A 477 -25.70 25.32 26.94
C LYS A 477 -24.46 25.67 26.11
N GLU A 478 -23.91 26.86 26.34
CA GLU A 478 -22.75 27.40 25.65
C GLU A 478 -21.42 26.83 26.13
N TRP A 479 -21.40 26.11 27.26
CA TRP A 479 -20.17 25.56 27.82
C TRP A 479 -19.60 24.44 26.95
N GLY A 480 -18.31 24.59 26.64
CA GLY A 480 -17.53 23.54 25.97
C GLY A 480 -17.19 22.36 26.88
N SER A 481 -16.70 21.28 26.29
CA SER A 481 -16.41 20.02 26.99
C SER A 481 -15.51 20.19 28.21
N LEU A 482 -14.42 20.95 28.13
CA LEU A 482 -13.51 21.18 29.25
C LEU A 482 -14.16 21.88 30.44
N LYS A 483 -15.06 22.86 30.16
CA LYS A 483 -15.82 23.52 31.23
C LYS A 483 -16.86 22.59 31.85
N LEU A 484 -17.53 21.79 31.04
CA LEU A 484 -18.48 20.79 31.54
C LEU A 484 -17.81 19.72 32.43
N ILE A 485 -16.60 19.28 32.08
CA ILE A 485 -15.83 18.35 32.92
C ILE A 485 -15.43 18.98 34.26
N GLN A 486 -14.99 20.24 34.24
CA GLN A 486 -14.69 20.98 35.48
C GLN A 486 -15.92 21.04 36.38
N GLU A 487 -17.10 21.38 35.87
CA GLU A 487 -18.34 21.44 36.65
C GLU A 487 -18.77 20.06 37.13
N LEU A 488 -18.51 18.99 36.36
CA LEU A 488 -18.72 17.62 36.81
C LEU A 488 -17.84 17.26 38.03
N MET A 489 -16.57 17.68 38.01
CA MET A 489 -15.68 17.49 39.19
C MET A 489 -16.23 18.23 40.40
N ILE A 490 -16.72 19.46 40.23
CA ILE A 490 -17.32 20.24 41.33
C ILE A 490 -18.59 19.53 41.85
N ALA A 491 -19.45 19.03 40.97
CA ALA A 491 -20.63 18.26 41.33
C ALA A 491 -20.31 16.98 42.11
N GLN A 492 -19.13 16.42 41.87
CA GLN A 492 -18.59 15.25 42.59
C GLN A 492 -17.89 15.59 43.91
N GLY A 493 -17.86 16.86 44.32
CA GLY A 493 -17.33 17.32 45.61
C GLY A 493 -15.89 17.85 45.56
N PHE A 494 -15.29 18.06 44.39
CA PHE A 494 -14.00 18.76 44.32
C PHE A 494 -14.19 20.24 44.68
N ALA A 495 -13.21 20.85 45.33
CA ALA A 495 -13.19 22.28 45.47
C ALA A 495 -13.07 22.96 44.11
N ALA A 496 -13.72 24.12 43.92
CA ALA A 496 -13.72 24.82 42.62
C ALA A 496 -12.30 25.19 42.16
N SER A 497 -11.38 25.54 43.09
CA SER A 497 -9.96 25.76 42.81
C SER A 497 -9.32 24.50 42.26
N ASP A 498 -9.50 23.38 42.93
CA ASP A 498 -8.84 22.11 42.60
C ASP A 498 -9.33 21.57 41.23
N ALA A 499 -10.64 21.72 40.94
CA ALA A 499 -11.21 21.37 39.62
C ALA A 499 -10.67 22.29 38.51
N THR A 500 -10.42 23.58 38.85
CA THR A 500 -9.82 24.52 37.90
C THR A 500 -8.39 24.15 37.58
N ASP A 501 -7.58 23.90 38.61
CA ASP A 501 -6.17 23.54 38.47
C ASP A 501 -6.00 22.18 37.75
N ALA A 502 -6.86 21.20 38.05
CA ALA A 502 -6.84 19.90 37.39
C ALA A 502 -7.10 19.97 35.89
N MET A 503 -7.89 20.93 35.42
CA MET A 503 -8.23 21.10 34.01
C MET A 503 -7.34 22.11 33.27
N GLU A 504 -6.46 22.82 33.98
CA GLU A 504 -5.62 23.88 33.39
C GLU A 504 -4.70 23.39 32.27
N PRO A 505 -4.00 22.22 32.38
CA PRO A 505 -3.14 21.76 31.29
C PRO A 505 -3.88 21.51 29.98
N LEU A 506 -5.07 20.91 30.03
CA LEU A 506 -5.90 20.67 28.82
C LEU A 506 -6.44 21.98 28.24
N ARG A 507 -6.77 22.96 29.06
CA ARG A 507 -7.15 24.30 28.58
C ARG A 507 -5.98 25.02 27.94
N HIS A 508 -4.80 24.92 28.55
CA HIS A 508 -3.59 25.51 28.01
C HIS A 508 -3.22 24.90 26.66
N LEU A 509 -3.31 23.56 26.52
CA LEU A 509 -3.14 22.86 25.24
C LEU A 509 -4.11 23.41 24.18
N HIS A 510 -5.40 23.48 24.49
CA HIS A 510 -6.44 24.00 23.59
C HIS A 510 -6.23 25.47 23.24
N PHE A 511 -5.83 26.30 24.19
CA PHE A 511 -5.47 27.68 23.96
C PHE A 511 -4.26 27.80 23.00
N LEU A 512 -3.20 27.06 23.23
CA LEU A 512 -2.02 27.05 22.35
C LEU A 512 -2.40 26.64 20.93
N ARG A 513 -3.18 25.58 20.78
CA ARG A 513 -3.70 25.14 19.45
C ARG A 513 -4.45 26.27 18.76
N SER A 514 -5.37 26.92 19.45
CA SER A 514 -6.20 27.99 18.89
C SER A 514 -5.38 29.21 18.45
N LYS A 515 -4.28 29.51 19.14
CA LYS A 515 -3.43 30.67 18.86
C LYS A 515 -2.29 30.37 17.87
N ILE A 516 -1.81 29.16 17.81
CA ILE A 516 -0.67 28.79 16.93
C ILE A 516 -1.15 28.38 15.55
N LYS A 517 -2.27 27.67 15.45
CA LYS A 517 -2.82 27.13 14.19
C LYS A 517 -4.15 27.78 13.78
N GLY A 518 -4.74 28.62 14.64
CA GLY A 518 -5.94 29.39 14.34
C GLY A 518 -5.63 30.79 13.78
N HIS A 519 -6.62 31.69 13.86
CA HIS A 519 -6.56 33.05 13.30
C HIS A 519 -5.89 34.09 14.23
N ALA A 520 -4.86 33.72 14.98
CA ALA A 520 -4.17 34.68 15.83
C ALA A 520 -3.26 35.62 15.02
N ALA A 521 -3.12 36.87 15.50
CA ALA A 521 -2.17 37.81 14.93
C ALA A 521 -0.73 37.27 15.07
N GLU A 522 0.09 37.46 14.05
CA GLU A 522 1.48 36.96 13.97
C GLU A 522 2.32 37.34 15.20
N ALA A 523 2.10 38.54 15.73
CA ALA A 523 2.74 39.02 16.95
C ALA A 523 2.42 38.16 18.18
N GLN A 524 1.18 37.67 18.33
CA GLN A 524 0.79 36.80 19.44
C GLN A 524 1.42 35.42 19.31
N ARG A 525 1.49 34.87 18.09
CA ARG A 525 2.20 33.60 17.82
C ARG A 525 3.68 33.71 18.19
N HIS A 526 4.35 34.77 17.78
CA HIS A 526 5.76 35.01 18.13
C HIS A 526 5.99 35.11 19.64
N GLN A 527 5.09 35.78 20.35
CA GLN A 527 5.16 35.91 21.80
C GLN A 527 5.07 34.55 22.50
N LEU A 528 4.12 33.70 22.12
CA LEU A 528 3.96 32.36 22.69
C LEU A 528 5.19 31.46 22.43
N ILE A 529 5.76 31.53 21.23
CA ILE A 529 6.99 30.81 20.89
C ILE A 529 8.16 31.26 21.77
N LYS A 530 8.28 32.57 22.01
CA LYS A 530 9.32 33.15 22.88
C LYS A 530 9.14 32.71 24.34
N GLU A 531 7.91 32.73 24.84
CA GLU A 531 7.57 32.29 26.22
C GLU A 531 7.89 30.80 26.42
N ALA A 532 7.48 29.94 25.48
CA ALA A 532 7.75 28.51 25.52
C ALA A 532 9.26 28.21 25.56
N ARG A 533 10.05 28.90 24.73
CA ARG A 533 11.52 28.78 24.73
C ARG A 533 12.13 29.28 26.03
N THR A 534 11.66 30.41 26.54
CA THR A 534 12.21 31.00 27.79
C THR A 534 11.91 30.10 28.98
N LYS A 535 10.71 29.52 29.07
CA LYS A 535 10.29 28.67 30.18
C LYS A 535 10.99 27.32 30.20
N ASN A 536 11.18 26.69 29.04
CA ASN A 536 11.63 25.30 28.94
C ASN A 536 12.96 25.12 28.19
N GLY A 537 13.65 26.20 27.79
CA GLY A 537 14.91 26.14 27.03
C GLY A 537 14.72 25.87 25.52
N SER A 538 13.78 25.04 25.13
CA SER A 538 13.46 24.77 23.72
C SER A 538 11.98 24.45 23.53
N LEU A 539 11.50 24.53 22.27
CA LEU A 539 10.12 24.16 21.95
C LEU A 539 9.87 22.64 22.11
N LYS A 540 10.90 21.85 21.92
CA LYS A 540 10.85 20.40 22.14
C LYS A 540 10.66 20.07 23.61
N GLU A 541 11.43 20.67 24.50
CA GLU A 541 11.29 20.45 25.94
C GLU A 541 9.97 21.04 26.48
N HIS A 542 9.51 22.16 25.92
CA HIS A 542 8.17 22.69 26.22
C HIS A 542 7.07 21.66 25.89
N PHE A 543 7.13 21.02 24.71
CA PHE A 543 6.13 20.03 24.34
C PHE A 543 6.17 18.79 25.23
N LYS A 544 7.36 18.35 25.65
CA LYS A 544 7.48 17.23 26.61
C LYS A 544 6.82 17.55 27.94
N GLN A 545 7.07 18.76 28.47
CA GLN A 545 6.44 19.20 29.71
C GLN A 545 4.92 19.31 29.56
N LEU A 546 4.46 19.87 28.44
CA LEU A 546 3.03 19.96 28.13
C LEU A 546 2.37 18.58 28.06
N ALA A 547 3.01 17.60 27.43
CA ALA A 547 2.50 16.22 27.37
C ALA A 547 2.41 15.59 28.76
N PHE A 548 3.41 15.83 29.62
CA PHE A 548 3.41 15.37 31.01
C PHE A 548 2.26 15.99 31.82
N ASP A 549 2.10 17.31 31.73
CA ASP A 549 1.03 18.02 32.46
C ASP A 549 -0.35 17.57 31.94
N CYS A 550 -0.49 17.36 30.62
CA CYS A 550 -1.74 16.87 30.02
C CYS A 550 -2.07 15.42 30.41
N GLN A 551 -1.10 14.57 30.63
CA GLN A 551 -1.34 13.18 31.05
C GLN A 551 -2.10 13.14 32.38
N GLU A 552 -1.58 13.82 33.40
CA GLU A 552 -2.22 13.86 34.72
C GLU A 552 -3.62 14.48 34.66
N ALA A 553 -3.78 15.57 33.90
CA ALA A 553 -5.06 16.22 33.72
C ALA A 553 -6.08 15.34 32.98
N PHE A 554 -5.66 14.62 31.97
CA PHE A 554 -6.50 13.71 31.18
C PHE A 554 -6.97 12.51 31.99
N GLU A 555 -6.09 11.91 32.78
CA GLU A 555 -6.43 10.81 33.70
C GLU A 555 -7.47 11.25 34.74
N LYS A 556 -7.31 12.44 35.34
CA LYS A 556 -8.29 13.00 36.28
C LYS A 556 -9.65 13.25 35.62
N ALA A 557 -9.66 13.79 34.39
CA ALA A 557 -10.87 14.02 33.63
C ALA A 557 -11.60 12.70 33.30
N CYS A 558 -10.89 11.71 32.77
CA CYS A 558 -11.44 10.39 32.45
C CYS A 558 -11.96 9.66 33.70
N SER A 559 -11.23 9.74 34.83
CA SER A 559 -11.63 9.16 36.08
C SER A 559 -12.94 9.78 36.61
N SER A 560 -13.09 11.10 36.57
CA SER A 560 -14.33 11.79 36.94
C SER A 560 -15.50 11.42 36.02
N LEU A 561 -15.27 11.35 34.71
CA LEU A 561 -16.26 10.92 33.73
C LEU A 561 -16.69 9.46 33.90
N SER A 562 -15.83 8.61 34.36
CA SER A 562 -16.12 7.18 34.58
C SER A 562 -16.87 6.89 35.91
N ARG A 563 -16.82 7.80 36.88
CA ARG A 563 -17.50 7.66 38.20
C ARG A 563 -18.94 8.18 38.19
N ALA A 564 -19.35 8.94 37.22
CA ALA A 564 -20.63 9.64 37.15
C ALA A 564 -21.76 8.83 36.50
#